data_11c670d3b671a794f137adb6cc3865ea
#
_entry.id   11c670d3b671a794f137adb6cc3865ea
#
_cell.length_a   1.000
_cell.length_b   1.000
_cell.length_c   1.000
_cell.angle_alpha   90.00
_cell.angle_beta   90.00
_cell.angle_gamma   90.00
#
_symmetry.space_group_name_H-M   'P 1'
#
loop_
_entity.id
_entity.type
_entity.pdbx_description
1 polymer ?
#
loop_
_entity_poly.entity_id
_entity_poly.type
_entity_poly.pdbx_seq_one_letter_code
_entity_poly.pdbx_strand_id
1 'polypeptide(L)'
;AGASGVGTAAIQLLKFSHNPCFVTVGNNDKLRRCVELGADSGFVRHNGSFAKIVSDWAGDAGVDVVLDPVGASYMEDNLSCLTAGGRLVIIGLLGGQKTDVNLGLLMMKRIAVIGSTLRARPISEKSRIMDELKENLWPRLESGEIKPIIEAVLPVTEAEKAHELIAGNETFGKVVLEVSG
;
A
#
# COMPACT_ATOMS: atom_id res chain seq x y z
N ALA A 1 1.78 3.48 3.55
CA ALA A 1 2.88 3.40 2.56
C ALA A 1 2.41 3.74 1.12
N GLY A 2 1.54 4.77 0.98
CA GLY A 2 0.95 5.18 -0.31
C GLY A 2 1.98 5.51 -1.40
N ALA A 3 3.11 6.06 -1.01
CA ALA A 3 4.20 6.45 -1.92
C ALA A 3 5.09 5.28 -2.40
N SER A 4 4.89 4.07 -1.91
CA SER A 4 5.64 2.89 -2.36
C SER A 4 5.18 2.41 -3.73
N GLY A 5 5.97 1.56 -4.39
CA GLY A 5 5.55 0.96 -5.67
C GLY A 5 4.27 0.12 -5.57
N VAL A 6 3.98 -0.49 -4.42
CA VAL A 6 2.70 -1.19 -4.18
C VAL A 6 1.59 -0.17 -3.91
N GLY A 7 1.88 0.88 -3.11
CA GLY A 7 0.90 1.93 -2.79
C GLY A 7 0.44 2.70 -4.03
N THR A 8 1.38 3.11 -4.88
CA THR A 8 1.05 3.83 -6.13
C THR A 8 0.24 2.97 -7.12
N ALA A 9 0.48 1.66 -7.16
CA ALA A 9 -0.35 0.74 -7.92
C ALA A 9 -1.76 0.61 -7.31
N ALA A 10 -1.86 0.44 -5.98
CA ALA A 10 -3.15 0.32 -5.28
C ALA A 10 -4.02 1.58 -5.46
N ILE A 11 -3.45 2.79 -5.36
CA ILE A 11 -4.18 4.05 -5.59
C ILE A 11 -4.83 4.06 -6.98
N GLN A 12 -4.07 3.71 -8.03
CA GLN A 12 -4.59 3.70 -9.40
C GLN A 12 -5.68 2.64 -9.59
N LEU A 13 -5.53 1.45 -8.99
CA LEU A 13 -6.54 0.40 -9.04
C LEU A 13 -7.83 0.81 -8.34
N LEU A 14 -7.74 1.45 -7.17
CA LEU A 14 -8.91 1.94 -6.43
C LEU A 14 -9.61 3.08 -7.17
N LYS A 15 -8.85 4.04 -7.71
CA LYS A 15 -9.39 5.10 -8.57
C LYS A 15 -10.15 4.51 -9.76
N PHE A 16 -9.56 3.53 -10.44
CA PHE A 16 -10.18 2.87 -11.57
C PHE A 16 -11.48 2.15 -11.19
N SER A 17 -11.52 1.48 -10.04
CA SER A 17 -12.71 0.78 -9.54
C SER A 17 -13.69 1.68 -8.78
N HIS A 18 -13.46 3.00 -8.78
CA HIS A 18 -14.27 4.01 -8.07
C HIS A 18 -14.41 3.73 -6.56
N ASN A 19 -13.39 3.15 -5.95
CA ASN A 19 -13.36 2.92 -4.52
C ASN A 19 -12.58 4.03 -3.80
N PRO A 20 -13.10 4.60 -2.71
CA PRO A 20 -12.41 5.59 -1.92
C PRO A 20 -11.07 5.09 -1.40
N CYS A 21 -10.06 5.96 -1.43
CA CYS A 21 -8.69 5.62 -1.07
C CYS A 21 -8.09 6.63 -0.10
N PHE A 22 -7.73 6.16 1.10
CA PHE A 22 -6.95 6.92 2.07
C PHE A 22 -5.54 6.34 2.18
N VAL A 23 -4.50 7.18 2.25
CA VAL A 23 -3.11 6.73 2.29
C VAL A 23 -2.36 7.28 3.51
N THR A 24 -1.37 6.52 4.00
CA THR A 24 -0.34 7.03 4.91
C THR A 24 0.98 7.20 4.17
N VAL A 25 1.68 8.30 4.42
CA VAL A 25 2.93 8.66 3.74
C VAL A 25 3.98 9.22 4.70
N GLY A 26 5.20 9.44 4.20
CA GLY A 26 6.31 9.94 4.99
C GLY A 26 6.38 11.47 5.12
N ASN A 27 5.84 12.23 4.16
CA ASN A 27 5.90 13.69 4.13
C ASN A 27 4.78 14.28 3.27
N ASN A 28 4.64 15.63 3.30
CA ASN A 28 3.58 16.35 2.59
C ASN A 28 3.74 16.31 1.07
N ASP A 29 4.96 16.28 0.51
CA ASP A 29 5.17 16.16 -0.92
C ASP A 29 4.65 14.82 -1.44
N LYS A 30 4.95 13.73 -0.74
CA LYS A 30 4.41 12.40 -1.06
C LYS A 30 2.89 12.35 -0.92
N LEU A 31 2.31 13.06 0.06
CA LEU A 31 0.86 13.14 0.20
C LEU A 31 0.23 13.83 -1.02
N ARG A 32 0.75 14.98 -1.40
CA ARG A 32 0.30 15.72 -2.58
C ARG A 32 0.35 14.84 -3.84
N ARG A 33 1.48 14.17 -4.08
CA ARG A 33 1.66 13.26 -5.23
C ARG A 33 0.70 12.05 -5.20
N CYS A 34 0.36 11.52 -4.02
CA CYS A 34 -0.65 10.47 -3.89
C CYS A 34 -2.05 10.97 -4.26
N VAL A 35 -2.41 12.19 -3.84
CA VAL A 35 -3.71 12.80 -4.18
C VAL A 35 -3.78 13.09 -5.68
N GLU A 36 -2.73 13.65 -6.28
CA GLU A 36 -2.65 13.85 -7.74
C GLU A 36 -2.78 12.53 -8.51
N LEU A 37 -2.28 11.42 -7.97
CA LEU A 37 -2.40 10.08 -8.55
C LEU A 37 -3.81 9.51 -8.43
N GLY A 38 -4.58 9.95 -7.44
CA GLY A 38 -5.98 9.56 -7.27
C GLY A 38 -6.38 9.09 -5.88
N ALA A 39 -5.55 9.29 -4.85
CA ALA A 39 -6.01 9.10 -3.47
C ALA A 39 -6.94 10.25 -3.07
N ASP A 40 -8.04 9.95 -2.35
CA ASP A 40 -9.01 10.96 -1.92
C ASP A 40 -8.51 11.76 -0.72
N SER A 41 -7.70 11.14 0.15
CA SER A 41 -7.11 11.77 1.33
C SER A 41 -5.90 10.98 1.84
N GLY A 42 -5.24 11.51 2.88
CA GLY A 42 -4.15 10.80 3.51
C GLY A 42 -3.59 11.50 4.74
N PHE A 43 -2.59 10.86 5.34
CA PHE A 43 -1.98 11.29 6.59
C PHE A 43 -0.45 11.16 6.54
N VAL A 44 0.25 12.16 7.05
CA VAL A 44 1.70 12.11 7.22
C VAL A 44 2.03 11.43 8.55
N ARG A 45 2.63 10.25 8.48
CA ARG A 45 2.83 9.32 9.61
C ARG A 45 3.57 9.89 10.84
N HIS A 46 4.36 10.96 10.67
CA HIS A 46 5.09 11.59 11.76
C HIS A 46 4.23 12.51 12.64
N ASN A 47 2.96 12.72 12.26
CA ASN A 47 2.02 13.55 13.00
C ASN A 47 1.21 12.79 14.06
N GLY A 48 1.61 11.55 14.37
CA GLY A 48 0.97 10.71 15.40
C GLY A 48 0.10 9.58 14.84
N SER A 49 -0.97 9.22 15.56
CA SER A 49 -1.93 8.19 15.15
C SER A 49 -2.81 8.67 13.99
N PHE A 50 -3.02 7.80 13.02
CA PHE A 50 -3.90 8.07 11.88
C PHE A 50 -5.34 7.57 12.09
N ALA A 51 -5.59 6.77 13.11
CA ALA A 51 -6.89 6.10 13.30
C ALA A 51 -8.05 7.09 13.36
N LYS A 52 -7.89 8.18 14.14
CA LYS A 52 -8.93 9.21 14.24
C LYS A 52 -9.14 9.95 12.92
N ILE A 53 -8.07 10.27 12.21
CA ILE A 53 -8.14 10.99 10.93
C ILE A 53 -8.84 10.14 9.87
N VAL A 54 -8.57 8.83 9.85
CA VAL A 54 -9.29 7.88 8.97
C VAL A 54 -10.76 7.80 9.34
N SER A 55 -11.10 7.71 10.64
CA SER A 55 -12.49 7.69 11.09
C SER A 55 -13.24 8.98 10.74
N ASP A 56 -12.62 10.13 10.93
CA ASP A 56 -13.20 11.43 10.55
C ASP A 56 -13.45 11.53 9.02
N TRP A 57 -12.59 10.93 8.20
CA TRP A 57 -12.72 10.90 6.74
C TRP A 57 -13.75 9.88 6.26
N ALA A 58 -13.70 8.65 6.81
CA ALA A 58 -14.56 7.54 6.39
C ALA A 58 -15.95 7.55 7.06
N GLY A 59 -16.16 8.45 8.04
CA GLY A 59 -17.31 8.41 8.94
C GLY A 59 -17.17 7.33 10.02
N ASP A 60 -18.15 7.24 10.88
CA ASP A 60 -18.15 6.35 12.07
C ASP A 60 -18.02 4.86 11.72
N ALA A 61 -18.36 4.46 10.49
CA ALA A 61 -18.23 3.08 10.04
C ALA A 61 -16.77 2.64 9.90
N GLY A 62 -15.85 3.52 9.51
CA GLY A 62 -14.46 3.21 9.20
C GLY A 62 -14.25 2.69 7.78
N VAL A 63 -13.09 2.04 7.54
CA VAL A 63 -12.72 1.50 6.23
C VAL A 63 -12.88 -0.01 6.18
N ASP A 64 -13.24 -0.56 5.00
CA ASP A 64 -13.47 -2.00 4.83
C ASP A 64 -12.19 -2.81 4.73
N VAL A 65 -11.14 -2.23 4.15
CA VAL A 65 -9.87 -2.93 3.88
C VAL A 65 -8.69 -2.03 4.19
N VAL A 66 -7.73 -2.57 4.93
CA VAL A 66 -6.41 -1.98 5.11
C VAL A 66 -5.36 -2.89 4.47
N LEU A 67 -4.58 -2.35 3.54
CA LEU A 67 -3.40 -3.01 2.96
C LEU A 67 -2.16 -2.50 3.68
N ASP A 68 -1.51 -3.34 4.47
CA ASP A 68 -0.44 -2.94 5.39
C ASP A 68 0.91 -3.58 5.09
N PRO A 69 1.92 -2.80 4.62
CA PRO A 69 3.30 -3.25 4.52
C PRO A 69 4.15 -2.92 5.77
N VAL A 70 3.55 -2.34 6.81
CA VAL A 70 4.28 -1.82 8.00
C VAL A 70 4.27 -2.82 9.15
N GLY A 71 3.12 -3.36 9.48
CA GLY A 71 2.97 -4.39 10.52
C GLY A 71 2.89 -3.81 11.94
N ALA A 72 3.76 -4.28 12.84
CA ALA A 72 3.64 -4.09 14.28
C ALA A 72 3.30 -2.66 14.73
N SER A 73 4.02 -1.65 14.24
CA SER A 73 3.85 -0.26 14.67
C SER A 73 2.54 0.40 14.21
N TYR A 74 1.80 -0.24 13.27
CA TYR A 74 0.53 0.26 12.76
C TYR A 74 -0.67 -0.59 13.20
N MET A 75 -0.45 -1.68 13.91
CA MET A 75 -1.47 -2.66 14.23
C MET A 75 -2.67 -2.04 14.96
N GLU A 76 -2.43 -1.24 16.00
CA GLU A 76 -3.48 -0.62 16.79
C GLU A 76 -4.34 0.35 15.97
N ASP A 77 -3.69 1.24 15.21
CA ASP A 77 -4.39 2.19 14.32
C ASP A 77 -5.16 1.47 13.21
N ASN A 78 -4.55 0.45 12.59
CA ASN A 78 -5.19 -0.36 11.55
C ASN A 78 -6.47 -1.03 12.05
N LEU A 79 -6.44 -1.64 13.22
CA LEU A 79 -7.63 -2.29 13.80
C LEU A 79 -8.69 -1.27 14.23
N SER A 80 -8.25 -0.11 14.73
CA SER A 80 -9.15 0.94 15.20
C SER A 80 -9.95 1.57 14.06
N CYS A 81 -9.33 1.80 12.90
CA CYS A 81 -9.99 2.43 11.74
C CYS A 81 -10.83 1.47 10.87
N LEU A 82 -10.75 0.15 11.09
CA LEU A 82 -11.54 -0.82 10.33
C LEU A 82 -13.01 -0.83 10.77
N THR A 83 -13.90 -0.99 9.79
CA THR A 83 -15.34 -1.23 10.01
C THR A 83 -15.61 -2.63 10.60
N ALA A 84 -16.83 -2.88 11.03
CA ALA A 84 -17.26 -4.22 11.42
C ALA A 84 -17.26 -5.17 10.21
N GLY A 85 -16.56 -6.32 10.34
CA GLY A 85 -16.30 -7.24 9.24
C GLY A 85 -15.14 -6.83 8.33
N GLY A 86 -14.41 -5.78 8.69
CA GLY A 86 -13.26 -5.28 7.94
C GLY A 86 -12.08 -6.25 7.87
N ARG A 87 -11.15 -6.00 6.95
CA ARG A 87 -10.01 -6.87 6.66
C ARG A 87 -8.70 -6.10 6.73
N LEU A 88 -7.78 -6.56 7.58
CA LEU A 88 -6.39 -6.12 7.60
C LEU A 88 -5.54 -7.13 6.81
N VAL A 89 -4.98 -6.70 5.68
CA VAL A 89 -4.10 -7.53 4.85
C VAL A 89 -2.65 -7.09 5.04
N ILE A 90 -1.89 -7.89 5.78
CA ILE A 90 -0.47 -7.63 6.07
C ILE A 90 0.38 -8.22 4.94
N ILE A 91 1.10 -7.35 4.23
CA ILE A 91 1.99 -7.71 3.10
C ILE A 91 3.45 -7.41 3.36
N GLY A 92 3.78 -6.80 4.50
CA GLY A 92 5.15 -6.45 4.91
C GLY A 92 5.24 -6.12 6.39
N LEU A 93 6.46 -6.02 6.90
CA LEU A 93 6.76 -5.89 8.33
C LEU A 93 7.83 -4.81 8.58
N LEU A 94 7.77 -3.70 7.84
CA LEU A 94 8.75 -2.60 7.92
C LEU A 94 8.83 -1.96 9.31
N GLY A 95 7.72 -1.96 10.05
CA GLY A 95 7.60 -1.40 11.40
C GLY A 95 7.64 -2.45 12.52
N GLY A 96 8.06 -3.70 12.20
CA GLY A 96 8.22 -4.77 13.18
C GLY A 96 7.31 -5.98 12.97
N GLN A 97 7.69 -7.09 13.60
CA GLN A 97 7.05 -8.41 13.44
C GLN A 97 6.15 -8.80 14.62
N LYS A 98 6.34 -8.18 15.78
CA LYS A 98 5.66 -8.56 17.02
C LYS A 98 5.04 -7.34 17.67
N THR A 99 3.78 -7.47 18.09
CA THR A 99 3.05 -6.45 18.82
C THR A 99 1.91 -7.09 19.62
N ASP A 100 1.41 -6.38 20.62
CA ASP A 100 0.19 -6.77 21.31
C ASP A 100 -1.04 -6.42 20.49
N VAL A 101 -2.08 -7.23 20.60
CA VAL A 101 -3.32 -7.08 19.84
C VAL A 101 -4.51 -7.04 20.80
N ASN A 102 -5.37 -6.05 20.63
CA ASN A 102 -6.64 -5.97 21.35
C ASN A 102 -7.64 -6.99 20.79
N LEU A 103 -7.68 -8.19 21.40
CA LEU A 103 -8.58 -9.28 20.99
C LEU A 103 -10.06 -8.92 21.17
N GLY A 104 -10.40 -8.07 22.16
CA GLY A 104 -11.75 -7.57 22.34
C GLY A 104 -12.24 -6.77 21.13
N LEU A 105 -11.39 -5.90 20.59
CA LEU A 105 -11.68 -5.12 19.38
C LEU A 105 -11.86 -6.03 18.16
N LEU A 106 -10.97 -7.02 17.98
CA LEU A 106 -11.10 -8.01 16.91
C LEU A 106 -12.44 -8.75 16.96
N MET A 107 -12.80 -9.22 18.15
CA MET A 107 -14.04 -9.97 18.37
C MET A 107 -15.28 -9.11 18.14
N MET A 108 -15.34 -7.91 18.73
CA MET A 108 -16.50 -7.03 18.64
C MET A 108 -16.76 -6.56 17.20
N LYS A 109 -15.70 -6.21 16.47
CA LYS A 109 -15.80 -5.80 15.07
C LYS A 109 -15.76 -6.95 14.08
N ARG A 110 -15.51 -8.19 14.50
CA ARG A 110 -15.35 -9.38 13.63
C ARG A 110 -14.32 -9.16 12.52
N ILE A 111 -13.19 -8.52 12.85
CA ILE A 111 -12.12 -8.19 11.91
C ILE A 111 -11.37 -9.46 11.50
N ALA A 112 -11.07 -9.58 10.21
CA ALA A 112 -10.15 -10.59 9.70
C ALA A 112 -8.74 -9.98 9.55
N VAL A 113 -7.75 -10.61 10.19
CA VAL A 113 -6.32 -10.28 10.01
C VAL A 113 -5.70 -11.36 9.11
N ILE A 114 -5.18 -10.96 7.95
CA ILE A 114 -4.75 -11.85 6.88
C ILE A 114 -3.28 -11.56 6.55
N GLY A 115 -2.41 -12.55 6.72
CA GLY A 115 -1.04 -12.49 6.21
C GLY A 115 -1.00 -12.88 4.73
N SER A 116 -0.27 -12.14 3.91
CA SER A 116 -0.12 -12.43 2.49
C SER A 116 1.33 -12.25 2.02
N THR A 117 1.87 -13.30 1.39
CA THR A 117 3.13 -13.25 0.67
C THR A 117 2.95 -13.85 -0.73
N LEU A 118 3.59 -13.28 -1.74
CA LEU A 118 3.55 -13.84 -3.08
C LEU A 118 4.69 -14.84 -3.32
N ARG A 119 5.85 -14.61 -2.70
CA ARG A 119 7.08 -15.39 -2.96
C ARG A 119 6.89 -16.88 -2.73
N ALA A 120 6.27 -17.28 -1.62
CA ALA A 120 6.10 -18.65 -1.20
C ALA A 120 4.87 -19.36 -1.79
N ARG A 121 4.03 -18.67 -2.57
CA ARG A 121 2.84 -19.28 -3.18
C ARG A 121 3.22 -20.31 -4.23
N PRO A 122 2.43 -21.39 -4.38
CA PRO A 122 2.58 -22.35 -5.48
C PRO A 122 2.54 -21.65 -6.86
N ILE A 123 3.23 -22.24 -7.84
CA ILE A 123 3.27 -21.71 -9.21
C ILE A 123 1.86 -21.60 -9.78
N SER A 124 0.99 -22.59 -9.52
CA SER A 124 -0.41 -22.58 -9.98
C SER A 124 -1.22 -21.36 -9.47
N GLU A 125 -1.01 -20.97 -8.21
CA GLU A 125 -1.65 -19.76 -7.68
C GLU A 125 -1.08 -18.49 -8.33
N LYS A 126 0.24 -18.44 -8.52
CA LYS A 126 0.88 -17.30 -9.21
C LYS A 126 0.39 -17.18 -10.66
N SER A 127 0.26 -18.32 -11.37
CA SER A 127 -0.28 -18.34 -12.73
C SER A 127 -1.69 -17.77 -12.77
N ARG A 128 -2.59 -18.23 -11.89
CA ARG A 128 -3.96 -17.71 -11.82
C ARG A 128 -4.01 -16.19 -11.57
N ILE A 129 -3.16 -15.70 -10.64
CA ILE A 129 -3.07 -14.25 -10.39
C ILE A 129 -2.62 -13.50 -11.65
N MET A 130 -1.65 -14.05 -12.40
CA MET A 130 -1.18 -13.44 -13.64
C MET A 130 -2.22 -13.49 -14.76
N ASP A 131 -3.01 -14.55 -14.84
CA ASP A 131 -4.09 -14.66 -15.81
C ASP A 131 -5.20 -13.64 -15.52
N GLU A 132 -5.63 -13.53 -14.25
CA GLU A 132 -6.57 -12.50 -13.80
C GLU A 132 -6.04 -11.07 -14.05
N LEU A 133 -4.75 -10.82 -13.83
CA LEU A 133 -4.12 -9.54 -14.12
C LEU A 133 -4.15 -9.23 -15.63
N LYS A 134 -3.82 -10.20 -16.48
CA LYS A 134 -3.87 -10.05 -17.93
C LYS A 134 -5.28 -9.75 -18.43
N GLU A 135 -6.25 -10.45 -17.91
CA GLU A 135 -7.64 -10.28 -18.32
C GLU A 135 -8.22 -8.91 -17.90
N ASN A 136 -7.98 -8.52 -16.64
CA ASN A 136 -8.70 -7.40 -16.04
C ASN A 136 -7.92 -6.07 -16.07
N LEU A 137 -6.58 -6.12 -16.07
CA LEU A 137 -5.75 -4.92 -15.88
C LEU A 137 -4.77 -4.63 -17.03
N TRP A 138 -4.34 -5.66 -17.79
CA TRP A 138 -3.36 -5.48 -18.86
C TRP A 138 -3.81 -4.49 -19.95
N PRO A 139 -5.06 -4.49 -20.42
CA PRO A 139 -5.54 -3.51 -21.39
C PRO A 139 -5.39 -2.06 -20.90
N ARG A 140 -5.45 -1.83 -19.58
CA ARG A 140 -5.32 -0.50 -18.98
C ARG A 140 -3.87 -0.06 -18.83
N LEU A 141 -2.96 -1.02 -18.69
CA LEU A 141 -1.53 -0.74 -18.76
C LEU A 141 -1.14 -0.36 -20.20
N GLU A 142 -1.68 -1.04 -21.21
CA GLU A 142 -1.43 -0.74 -22.62
C GLU A 142 -2.01 0.61 -23.04
N SER A 143 -3.19 0.96 -22.55
CA SER A 143 -3.80 2.27 -22.80
C SER A 143 -3.13 3.43 -22.06
N GLY A 144 -2.28 3.13 -21.06
CA GLY A 144 -1.65 4.12 -20.19
C GLY A 144 -2.58 4.70 -19.11
N GLU A 145 -3.77 4.14 -18.94
CA GLU A 145 -4.71 4.54 -17.87
C GLU A 145 -4.16 4.18 -16.48
N ILE A 146 -3.51 3.02 -16.38
CA ILE A 146 -2.70 2.60 -15.23
C ILE A 146 -1.25 2.47 -15.71
N LYS A 147 -0.30 3.00 -14.95
CA LYS A 147 1.10 2.93 -15.31
C LYS A 147 2.02 2.77 -14.11
N PRO A 148 3.16 2.10 -14.26
CA PRO A 148 4.19 2.09 -13.24
C PRO A 148 4.66 3.52 -12.95
N ILE A 149 4.67 3.89 -11.68
CA ILE A 149 5.25 5.15 -11.25
C ILE A 149 6.74 4.93 -11.02
N ILE A 150 7.56 5.57 -11.82
CA ILE A 150 9.03 5.42 -11.81
C ILE A 150 9.64 6.74 -11.36
N GLU A 151 10.35 6.71 -10.23
CA GLU A 151 11.06 7.89 -9.69
C GLU A 151 12.39 8.12 -10.39
N ALA A 152 13.13 7.05 -10.65
CA ALA A 152 14.41 7.11 -11.31
C ALA A 152 14.70 5.85 -12.12
N VAL A 153 15.44 6.02 -13.22
CA VAL A 153 16.06 4.93 -13.98
C VAL A 153 17.57 5.13 -13.90
N LEU A 154 18.28 4.13 -13.42
CA LEU A 154 19.74 4.15 -13.26
C LEU A 154 20.36 2.96 -13.98
N PRO A 155 21.59 3.09 -14.54
CA PRO A 155 22.29 1.93 -15.06
C PRO A 155 22.53 0.90 -13.94
N VAL A 156 22.54 -0.39 -14.28
CA VAL A 156 22.76 -1.46 -13.29
C VAL A 156 24.10 -1.31 -12.55
N THR A 157 25.09 -0.67 -13.18
CA THR A 157 26.38 -0.33 -12.56
C THR A 157 26.27 0.67 -11.41
N GLU A 158 25.15 1.40 -11.30
CA GLU A 158 24.85 2.33 -10.21
C GLU A 158 23.82 1.72 -9.20
N ALA A 159 23.76 0.41 -9.09
CA ALA A 159 22.82 -0.27 -8.19
C ALA A 159 22.96 0.17 -6.71
N GLU A 160 24.19 0.48 -6.28
CA GLU A 160 24.43 0.99 -4.91
C GLU A 160 23.69 2.32 -4.67
N LYS A 161 23.81 3.26 -5.60
CA LYS A 161 23.09 4.54 -5.57
C LYS A 161 21.57 4.35 -5.58
N ALA A 162 21.06 3.37 -6.34
CA ALA A 162 19.65 3.04 -6.34
C ALA A 162 19.18 2.53 -4.96
N HIS A 163 20.00 1.72 -4.30
CA HIS A 163 19.74 1.27 -2.92
C HIS A 163 19.75 2.42 -1.92
N GLU A 164 20.69 3.35 -2.04
CA GLU A 164 20.75 4.55 -1.19
C GLU A 164 19.49 5.42 -1.33
N LEU A 165 19.01 5.66 -2.56
CA LEU A 165 17.77 6.39 -2.83
C LEU A 165 16.56 5.74 -2.13
N ILE A 166 16.47 4.41 -2.19
CA ILE A 166 15.39 3.67 -1.53
C ILE A 166 15.54 3.73 0.00
N ALA A 167 16.76 3.56 0.51
CA ALA A 167 17.06 3.60 1.95
C ALA A 167 16.78 4.98 2.56
N GLY A 168 17.05 6.06 1.82
CA GLY A 168 16.71 7.43 2.19
C GLY A 168 15.20 7.69 2.31
N ASN A 169 14.37 6.76 1.84
CA ASN A 169 12.91 6.85 1.89
C ASN A 169 12.36 8.14 1.26
N GLU A 170 13.01 8.66 0.24
CA GLU A 170 12.60 9.88 -0.48
C GLU A 170 11.87 9.59 -1.79
N THR A 171 11.95 8.35 -2.29
CA THR A 171 11.37 7.92 -3.56
C THR A 171 9.84 7.84 -3.52
N PHE A 172 9.23 8.04 -4.69
CA PHE A 172 7.79 7.86 -4.94
C PHE A 172 7.59 6.85 -6.08
N GLY A 173 7.10 5.66 -5.76
CA GLY A 173 6.98 4.57 -6.73
C GLY A 173 8.20 3.65 -6.75
N LYS A 174 8.84 3.50 -7.90
CA LYS A 174 9.92 2.54 -8.16
C LYS A 174 11.20 3.23 -8.62
N VAL A 175 12.33 2.65 -8.24
CA VAL A 175 13.63 2.89 -8.88
C VAL A 175 13.92 1.69 -9.78
N VAL A 176 14.26 1.93 -11.03
CA VAL A 176 14.51 0.91 -12.05
C VAL A 176 16.00 0.88 -12.38
N LEU A 177 16.56 -0.31 -12.49
CA LEU A 177 17.91 -0.53 -13.01
C LEU A 177 17.83 -0.94 -14.47
N GLU A 178 18.47 -0.17 -15.33
CA GLU A 178 18.61 -0.48 -16.74
C GLU A 178 19.82 -1.39 -16.97
N VAL A 179 19.56 -2.55 -17.56
CA VAL A 179 20.61 -3.48 -17.98
C VAL A 179 20.79 -3.27 -19.48
N SER A 180 21.87 -2.57 -19.86
CA SER A 180 22.22 -2.45 -21.26
C SER A 180 22.59 -3.82 -21.81
N GLY A 181 21.89 -4.26 -22.86
CA GLY A 181 22.26 -5.44 -23.63
C GLY A 181 23.49 -5.14 -24.50
#